data_811da5f15b8d2ac9db276e4e5bc4fcad
#
_entry.id   811da5f15b8d2ac9db276e4e5bc4fcad
#
_cell.length_a   1.000
_cell.length_b   1.000
_cell.length_c   1.000
_cell.angle_alpha   90.00
_cell.angle_beta   90.00
_cell.angle_gamma   90.00
#
_symmetry.space_group_name_H-M   'P 1'
#
loop_
_entity.id
_entity.type
_entity.pdbx_description
1 polymer ?
#
loop_
_entity_poly.entity_id
_entity_poly.type
_entity_poly.pdbx_seq_one_letter_code
_entity_poly.pdbx_strand_id
1 'polypeptide(L)'
;MKERSFSDIIRNGLAGLFHIFAKELKATVRDEGVLIFFLLVPLAYPLVYAFIYTNEVVREVPAAVVDDNNSTLSRKYLRLMDASADVQIQSYCADMEEAKSLMKEKKVYGVIHIPESFSRDISQGRQTQVNIYCDMSGMLYYKAILLSATNASLTVNEQIKIQRMGNTTQRQDEVSTAPIEYEDISLFNPQDGFASFLIPA
;
A
#
# COMPACT_ATOMS: atom_id res chain seq x y z
N MET A 1 -22.43 63.46 35.21
CA MET A 1 -22.22 62.12 34.64
C MET A 1 -20.92 62.17 33.91
N LYS A 2 -19.90 61.42 34.36
CA LYS A 2 -18.56 61.40 33.73
C LYS A 2 -18.62 60.50 32.49
N GLU A 3 -18.48 61.07 31.29
CA GLU A 3 -18.43 60.30 30.07
C GLU A 3 -17.22 59.35 30.13
N ARG A 4 -17.49 58.08 30.12
CA ARG A 4 -16.41 57.06 30.03
C ARG A 4 -15.81 57.12 28.63
N SER A 5 -14.52 57.43 28.57
CA SER A 5 -13.79 57.40 27.28
C SER A 5 -13.91 56.05 26.63
N PHE A 6 -14.05 56.03 25.29
CA PHE A 6 -14.14 54.81 24.50
C PHE A 6 -12.94 53.86 24.76
N SER A 7 -11.76 54.42 25.01
CA SER A 7 -10.56 53.69 25.40
C SER A 7 -10.68 52.98 26.75
N ASP A 8 -11.38 53.58 27.73
CA ASP A 8 -11.61 52.96 29.04
C ASP A 8 -12.61 51.81 28.97
N ILE A 9 -13.59 51.90 28.08
CA ILE A 9 -14.56 50.82 27.83
C ILE A 9 -13.86 49.61 27.19
N ILE A 10 -13.00 49.82 26.18
CA ILE A 10 -12.23 48.74 25.51
C ILE A 10 -11.25 48.13 26.50
N ARG A 11 -10.50 48.92 27.26
CA ARG A 11 -9.51 48.41 28.21
C ARG A 11 -10.16 47.57 29.31
N ASN A 12 -11.28 48.03 29.87
CA ASN A 12 -12.02 47.30 30.89
C ASN A 12 -12.69 46.03 30.32
N GLY A 13 -13.17 46.09 29.05
CA GLY A 13 -13.69 44.94 28.34
C GLY A 13 -12.62 43.87 28.11
N LEU A 14 -11.43 44.26 27.64
CA LEU A 14 -10.29 43.35 27.46
C LEU A 14 -9.80 42.76 28.79
N ALA A 15 -9.71 43.58 29.85
CA ALA A 15 -9.32 43.07 31.16
C ALA A 15 -10.33 42.07 31.73
N GLY A 16 -11.63 42.33 31.53
CA GLY A 16 -12.71 41.42 31.90
C GLY A 16 -12.64 40.10 31.11
N LEU A 17 -12.42 40.18 29.82
CA LEU A 17 -12.26 39.02 28.94
C LEU A 17 -11.07 38.16 29.36
N PHE A 18 -9.93 38.80 29.65
CA PHE A 18 -8.73 38.08 30.10
C PHE A 18 -8.93 37.42 31.47
N HIS A 19 -9.65 38.08 32.37
CA HIS A 19 -9.98 37.54 33.69
C HIS A 19 -10.89 36.29 33.57
N ILE A 20 -11.94 36.39 32.74
CA ILE A 20 -12.85 35.25 32.49
C ILE A 20 -12.07 34.10 31.82
N PHE A 21 -11.28 34.41 30.81
CA PHE A 21 -10.45 33.40 30.12
C PHE A 21 -9.51 32.66 31.10
N ALA A 22 -8.79 33.40 31.95
CA ALA A 22 -7.90 32.78 32.93
C ALA A 22 -8.62 31.92 33.95
N LYS A 23 -9.82 32.37 34.36
CA LYS A 23 -10.68 31.62 35.30
C LYS A 23 -11.19 30.31 34.66
N GLU A 24 -11.71 30.40 33.43
CA GLU A 24 -12.19 29.23 32.68
C GLU A 24 -11.06 28.27 32.35
N LEU A 25 -9.90 28.78 31.92
CA LEU A 25 -8.71 27.95 31.64
C LEU A 25 -8.28 27.20 32.91
N LYS A 26 -8.26 27.87 34.05
CA LYS A 26 -7.93 27.23 35.34
C LYS A 26 -8.95 26.18 35.74
N ALA A 27 -10.24 26.43 35.51
CA ALA A 27 -11.30 25.45 35.76
C ALA A 27 -11.16 24.22 34.85
N THR A 28 -10.91 24.45 33.57
CA THR A 28 -10.69 23.41 32.55
C THR A 28 -9.50 22.51 32.89
N VAL A 29 -8.34 23.10 33.26
CA VAL A 29 -7.14 22.35 33.65
C VAL A 29 -7.31 21.60 34.98
N ARG A 30 -8.32 21.95 35.77
CA ARG A 30 -8.60 21.32 37.06
C ARG A 30 -9.69 20.25 36.98
N ASP A 31 -10.38 20.19 35.88
CA ASP A 31 -11.41 19.18 35.62
C ASP A 31 -10.74 17.90 35.04
N GLU A 32 -10.77 16.84 35.84
CA GLU A 32 -10.17 15.54 35.44
C GLU A 32 -10.81 14.97 34.18
N GLY A 33 -12.11 15.15 33.99
CA GLY A 33 -12.81 14.68 32.79
C GLY A 33 -12.34 15.43 31.53
N VAL A 34 -12.17 16.75 31.65
CA VAL A 34 -11.66 17.57 30.54
C VAL A 34 -10.21 17.22 30.21
N LEU A 35 -9.36 17.01 31.22
CA LEU A 35 -7.97 16.57 31.00
C LEU A 35 -7.88 15.22 30.29
N ILE A 36 -8.72 14.27 30.67
CA ILE A 36 -8.80 12.98 30.01
C ILE A 36 -9.12 13.15 28.51
N PHE A 37 -10.16 13.92 28.19
CA PHE A 37 -10.59 14.10 26.81
C PHE A 37 -9.64 14.97 25.98
N PHE A 38 -9.07 16.02 26.54
CA PHE A 38 -8.21 16.94 25.80
C PHE A 38 -6.75 16.50 25.71
N LEU A 39 -6.25 15.76 26.68
CA LEU A 39 -4.85 15.34 26.73
C LEU A 39 -4.70 13.84 26.48
N LEU A 40 -5.40 13.00 27.21
CA LEU A 40 -5.20 11.56 27.18
C LEU A 40 -5.75 10.94 25.91
N VAL A 41 -6.94 11.33 25.43
CA VAL A 41 -7.54 10.77 24.22
C VAL A 41 -6.71 11.12 22.98
N PRO A 42 -6.32 12.38 22.69
CA PRO A 42 -5.48 12.70 21.53
C PRO A 42 -4.10 12.06 21.58
N LEU A 43 -3.56 11.79 22.76
CA LEU A 43 -2.28 11.14 22.92
C LEU A 43 -2.39 9.60 22.83
N ALA A 44 -3.42 9.03 23.43
CA ALA A 44 -3.63 7.59 23.45
C ALA A 44 -4.12 7.05 22.11
N TYR A 45 -4.94 7.80 21.37
CA TYR A 45 -5.51 7.37 20.11
C TYR A 45 -4.45 7.02 19.06
N PRO A 46 -3.45 7.88 18.75
CA PRO A 46 -2.38 7.53 17.83
C PRO A 46 -1.55 6.33 18.30
N LEU A 47 -1.30 6.20 19.61
CA LEU A 47 -0.55 5.08 20.17
C LEU A 47 -1.29 3.75 20.00
N VAL A 48 -2.60 3.74 20.32
CA VAL A 48 -3.45 2.55 20.13
C VAL A 48 -3.55 2.20 18.65
N TYR A 49 -3.75 3.20 17.79
CA TYR A 49 -3.79 3.02 16.34
C TYR A 49 -2.47 2.47 15.82
N ALA A 50 -1.34 3.07 16.20
CA ALA A 50 -0.02 2.56 15.81
C ALA A 50 0.18 1.12 16.25
N PHE A 51 -0.22 0.75 17.46
CA PHE A 51 -0.09 -0.62 17.97
C PHE A 51 -0.98 -1.61 17.22
N ILE A 52 -2.23 -1.25 16.90
CA ILE A 52 -3.15 -2.10 16.13
C ILE A 52 -2.62 -2.34 14.72
N TYR A 53 -2.08 -1.28 14.10
CA TYR A 53 -1.62 -1.31 12.70
C TYR A 53 -0.13 -1.60 12.53
N THR A 54 0.57 -2.04 13.58
CA THR A 54 2.01 -2.40 13.50
C THR A 54 2.28 -3.55 12.52
N ASN A 55 1.30 -4.43 12.30
CA ASN A 55 1.40 -5.60 11.42
C ASN A 55 0.71 -5.41 10.06
N GLU A 56 0.52 -4.17 9.61
CA GLU A 56 -0.28 -3.86 8.41
C GLU A 56 0.43 -4.12 7.08
N VAL A 57 1.71 -4.38 7.10
CA VAL A 57 2.42 -4.83 5.90
C VAL A 57 2.17 -6.32 5.75
N VAL A 58 1.16 -6.65 4.95
CA VAL A 58 0.92 -8.05 4.59
C VAL A 58 2.03 -8.47 3.65
N ARG A 59 2.83 -9.43 4.07
CA ARG A 59 3.89 -10.05 3.27
C ARG A 59 3.57 -11.51 3.04
N GLU A 60 4.12 -12.06 1.95
CA GLU A 60 3.99 -13.48 1.62
C GLU A 60 2.53 -13.94 1.57
N VAL A 61 1.68 -13.16 0.87
CA VAL A 61 0.28 -13.53 0.67
C VAL A 61 0.21 -14.83 -0.10
N PRO A 62 -0.39 -15.90 0.48
CA PRO A 62 -0.46 -17.17 -0.22
C PRO A 62 -1.39 -17.08 -1.43
N ALA A 63 -0.84 -17.45 -2.59
CA ALA A 63 -1.53 -17.49 -3.87
C ALA A 63 -1.44 -18.87 -4.51
N ALA A 64 -2.46 -19.26 -5.26
CA ALA A 64 -2.44 -20.43 -6.12
C ALA A 64 -2.18 -20.04 -7.59
N VAL A 65 -1.67 -20.96 -8.37
CA VAL A 65 -1.37 -20.76 -9.78
C VAL A 65 -2.06 -21.83 -10.59
N VAL A 66 -2.69 -21.40 -11.69
CA VAL A 66 -3.15 -22.28 -12.80
C VAL A 66 -2.39 -21.83 -14.05
N ASP A 67 -1.39 -22.60 -14.45
CA ASP A 67 -0.56 -22.32 -15.63
C ASP A 67 -0.90 -23.27 -16.77
N ASP A 68 -1.83 -22.89 -17.65
CA ASP A 68 -2.22 -23.68 -18.81
C ASP A 68 -1.16 -23.61 -19.92
N ASN A 69 -0.27 -22.63 -19.88
CA ASN A 69 0.76 -22.42 -20.90
C ASN A 69 2.01 -23.30 -20.68
N ASN A 70 2.42 -23.52 -19.43
CA ASN A 70 3.58 -24.34 -19.05
C ASN A 70 4.88 -24.00 -19.80
N SER A 71 5.06 -22.73 -20.20
CA SER A 71 6.23 -22.29 -20.98
C SER A 71 7.38 -21.80 -20.10
N THR A 72 8.53 -21.56 -20.72
CA THR A 72 9.67 -20.90 -20.05
C THR A 72 9.32 -19.47 -19.60
N LEU A 73 8.46 -18.80 -20.38
CA LEU A 73 8.06 -17.43 -20.12
C LEU A 73 7.04 -17.35 -18.97
N SER A 74 6.05 -18.28 -18.92
CA SER A 74 5.11 -18.35 -17.81
C SER A 74 5.82 -18.65 -16.50
N ARG A 75 6.74 -19.62 -16.49
CA ARG A 75 7.57 -19.93 -15.33
C ARG A 75 8.45 -18.77 -14.87
N LYS A 76 8.94 -17.95 -15.83
CA LYS A 76 9.71 -16.75 -15.50
C LYS A 76 8.83 -15.69 -14.83
N TYR A 77 7.64 -15.46 -15.38
CA TYR A 77 6.64 -14.56 -14.80
C TYR A 77 6.30 -14.97 -13.37
N LEU A 78 5.98 -16.23 -13.15
CA LEU A 78 5.64 -16.75 -11.82
C LEU A 78 6.80 -16.63 -10.82
N ARG A 79 8.04 -16.88 -11.26
CA ARG A 79 9.22 -16.67 -10.40
C ARG A 79 9.42 -15.23 -10.02
N LEU A 80 9.12 -14.27 -10.89
CA LEU A 80 9.18 -12.85 -10.55
C LEU A 80 8.11 -12.46 -9.53
N MET A 81 6.91 -13.04 -9.61
CA MET A 81 5.88 -12.84 -8.59
C MET A 81 6.27 -13.45 -7.24
N ASP A 82 6.75 -14.68 -7.24
CA ASP A 82 7.16 -15.42 -6.03
C ASP A 82 8.39 -14.79 -5.36
N ALA A 83 9.25 -14.14 -6.14
CA ALA A 83 10.41 -13.41 -5.62
C ALA A 83 10.04 -12.07 -4.99
N SER A 84 8.80 -11.59 -5.13
CA SER A 84 8.33 -10.39 -4.46
C SER A 84 8.13 -10.65 -2.97
N ALA A 85 8.29 -9.60 -2.15
CA ALA A 85 8.04 -9.71 -0.72
C ALA A 85 6.54 -9.84 -0.37
N ASP A 86 5.67 -9.57 -1.33
CA ASP A 86 4.24 -9.41 -1.11
C ASP A 86 3.46 -10.70 -1.33
N VAL A 87 3.95 -11.61 -2.20
CA VAL A 87 3.23 -12.81 -2.64
C VAL A 87 4.10 -14.04 -2.51
N GLN A 88 3.51 -15.12 -2.00
CA GLN A 88 4.11 -16.46 -1.99
C GLN A 88 3.24 -17.42 -2.81
N ILE A 89 3.84 -18.06 -3.81
CA ILE A 89 3.15 -19.10 -4.56
C ILE A 89 3.15 -20.39 -3.75
N GLN A 90 2.00 -20.66 -3.12
CA GLN A 90 1.86 -21.81 -2.23
C GLN A 90 1.47 -23.10 -2.95
N SER A 91 0.67 -22.99 -4.03
CA SER A 91 0.12 -24.16 -4.71
C SER A 91 0.05 -23.96 -6.21
N TYR A 92 0.43 -25.01 -6.96
CA TYR A 92 0.17 -25.12 -8.39
C TYR A 92 -1.01 -26.07 -8.58
N CYS A 93 -2.08 -25.57 -9.14
CA CYS A 93 -3.32 -26.29 -9.36
C CYS A 93 -3.43 -26.76 -10.80
N ALA A 94 -4.01 -27.93 -11.00
CA ALA A 94 -4.22 -28.48 -12.31
C ALA A 94 -5.33 -27.75 -13.09
N ASP A 95 -6.33 -27.24 -12.36
CA ASP A 95 -7.46 -26.53 -12.94
C ASP A 95 -7.96 -25.40 -12.02
N MET A 96 -8.87 -24.61 -12.56
CA MET A 96 -9.47 -23.49 -11.84
C MET A 96 -10.42 -23.93 -10.71
N GLU A 97 -11.00 -25.14 -10.78
CA GLU A 97 -11.92 -25.62 -9.74
C GLU A 97 -11.16 -26.00 -8.47
N GLU A 98 -9.98 -26.63 -8.61
CA GLU A 98 -9.07 -26.89 -7.50
C GLU A 98 -8.62 -25.57 -6.84
N ALA A 99 -8.20 -24.58 -7.66
CA ALA A 99 -7.78 -23.27 -7.16
C ALA A 99 -8.90 -22.54 -6.42
N LYS A 100 -10.13 -22.57 -6.92
CA LYS A 100 -11.32 -22.02 -6.26
C LYS A 100 -11.63 -22.73 -4.94
N SER A 101 -11.42 -24.03 -4.86
CA SER A 101 -11.60 -24.80 -3.62
C SER A 101 -10.64 -24.32 -2.54
N LEU A 102 -9.35 -24.16 -2.88
CA LEU A 102 -8.35 -23.61 -1.96
C LEU A 102 -8.69 -22.19 -1.49
N MET A 103 -9.25 -21.36 -2.37
CA MET A 103 -9.69 -20.02 -2.02
C MET A 103 -10.92 -20.05 -1.07
N LYS A 104 -11.88 -20.93 -1.31
CA LYS A 104 -13.03 -21.13 -0.39
C LYS A 104 -12.61 -21.58 0.99
N GLU A 105 -11.59 -22.43 1.06
CA GLU A 105 -10.99 -22.90 2.30
C GLU A 105 -10.07 -21.88 2.98
N LYS A 106 -9.90 -20.68 2.36
CA LYS A 106 -9.00 -19.60 2.81
C LYS A 106 -7.55 -20.03 2.98
N LYS A 107 -7.12 -21.03 2.23
CA LYS A 107 -5.73 -21.46 2.15
C LYS A 107 -4.92 -20.53 1.26
N VAL A 108 -5.57 -19.95 0.25
CA VAL A 108 -5.01 -18.93 -0.65
C VAL A 108 -5.98 -17.76 -0.77
N TYR A 109 -5.46 -16.57 -0.98
CA TYR A 109 -6.24 -15.33 -1.12
C TYR A 109 -6.32 -14.83 -2.56
N GLY A 110 -5.60 -15.47 -3.46
CA GLY A 110 -5.70 -15.19 -4.89
C GLY A 110 -5.27 -16.34 -5.76
N VAL A 111 -5.71 -16.31 -7.00
CA VAL A 111 -5.37 -17.29 -8.05
C VAL A 111 -4.84 -16.53 -9.25
N ILE A 112 -3.66 -16.94 -9.72
CA ILE A 112 -3.00 -16.41 -10.91
C ILE A 112 -3.23 -17.43 -12.03
N HIS A 113 -3.96 -17.02 -13.05
CA HIS A 113 -4.26 -17.88 -14.21
C HIS A 113 -3.53 -17.38 -15.45
N ILE A 114 -2.67 -18.21 -16.00
CA ILE A 114 -1.93 -17.95 -17.23
C ILE A 114 -2.56 -18.78 -18.36
N PRO A 115 -3.16 -18.13 -19.38
CA PRO A 115 -3.85 -18.85 -20.46
C PRO A 115 -2.87 -19.60 -21.37
N GLU A 116 -3.33 -20.65 -22.01
CA GLU A 116 -2.56 -21.50 -22.94
C GLU A 116 -1.87 -20.69 -24.06
N SER A 117 -2.53 -19.64 -24.55
CA SER A 117 -2.02 -18.81 -25.65
C SER A 117 -0.89 -17.85 -25.24
N PHE A 118 -0.59 -17.70 -23.94
CA PHE A 118 0.29 -16.66 -23.40
C PHE A 118 1.60 -16.49 -24.14
N SER A 119 2.43 -17.52 -24.24
CA SER A 119 3.74 -17.43 -24.91
C SER A 119 3.63 -17.31 -26.43
N ARG A 120 2.62 -17.95 -27.04
CA ARG A 120 2.37 -17.88 -28.49
C ARG A 120 1.99 -16.45 -28.88
N ASP A 121 1.08 -15.80 -28.17
CA ASP A 121 0.63 -14.45 -28.49
C ASP A 121 1.77 -13.44 -28.34
N ILE A 122 2.57 -13.56 -27.29
CA ILE A 122 3.78 -12.75 -27.11
C ILE A 122 4.76 -12.97 -28.26
N SER A 123 5.05 -14.21 -28.67
CA SER A 123 5.99 -14.47 -29.78
C SER A 123 5.52 -13.89 -31.09
N GLN A 124 4.21 -13.82 -31.32
CA GLN A 124 3.59 -13.24 -32.51
C GLN A 124 3.41 -11.71 -32.43
N GLY A 125 3.84 -11.07 -31.36
CA GLY A 125 3.67 -9.63 -31.17
C GLY A 125 2.25 -9.21 -30.80
N ARG A 126 1.41 -10.15 -30.40
CA ARG A 126 0.05 -9.87 -29.93
C ARG A 126 0.04 -9.63 -28.43
N GLN A 127 -0.92 -8.83 -28.01
CA GLN A 127 -1.16 -8.59 -26.58
C GLN A 127 -1.79 -9.84 -25.96
N THR A 128 -1.33 -10.21 -24.79
CA THR A 128 -1.88 -11.27 -23.95
C THR A 128 -2.17 -10.75 -22.56
N GLN A 129 -2.90 -11.51 -21.77
CA GLN A 129 -3.27 -11.11 -20.41
C GLN A 129 -3.02 -12.27 -19.43
N VAL A 130 -2.69 -11.91 -18.20
CA VAL A 130 -2.71 -12.81 -17.05
C VAL A 130 -3.92 -12.44 -16.21
N ASN A 131 -4.75 -13.44 -15.90
CA ASN A 131 -5.97 -13.21 -15.12
C ASN A 131 -5.67 -13.43 -13.64
N ILE A 132 -6.10 -12.48 -12.81
CA ILE A 132 -5.89 -12.55 -11.38
C ILE A 132 -7.26 -12.55 -10.72
N TYR A 133 -7.53 -13.60 -9.95
CA TYR A 133 -8.74 -13.75 -9.17
C TYR A 133 -8.38 -13.58 -7.70
N CYS A 134 -8.97 -12.62 -7.01
CA CYS A 134 -8.66 -12.33 -5.61
C CYS A 134 -9.92 -12.32 -4.76
N ASP A 135 -9.77 -12.73 -3.52
CA ASP A 135 -10.80 -12.53 -2.51
C ASP A 135 -10.82 -11.06 -2.06
N MET A 136 -11.88 -10.35 -2.45
CA MET A 136 -12.06 -8.92 -2.13
C MET A 136 -12.42 -8.68 -0.66
N SER A 137 -12.63 -9.73 0.15
CA SER A 137 -12.89 -9.59 1.59
C SER A 137 -11.67 -9.04 2.34
N GLY A 138 -10.46 -9.22 1.79
CA GLY A 138 -9.21 -8.70 2.32
C GLY A 138 -8.55 -7.70 1.37
N MET A 139 -8.86 -6.40 1.50
CA MET A 139 -8.32 -5.35 0.64
C MET A 139 -6.78 -5.36 0.55
N LEU A 140 -6.10 -5.66 1.65
CA LEU A 140 -4.63 -5.69 1.71
C LEU A 140 -4.07 -6.86 0.90
N TYR A 141 -4.69 -8.04 0.96
CA TYR A 141 -4.29 -9.20 0.17
C TYR A 141 -4.46 -8.94 -1.33
N TYR A 142 -5.61 -8.38 -1.70
CA TYR A 142 -5.86 -7.97 -3.08
C TYR A 142 -4.79 -7.00 -3.60
N LYS A 143 -4.49 -5.93 -2.83
CA LYS A 143 -3.49 -4.92 -3.19
C LYS A 143 -2.10 -5.55 -3.37
N ALA A 144 -1.68 -6.43 -2.46
CA ALA A 144 -0.38 -7.10 -2.51
C ALA A 144 -0.24 -7.96 -3.78
N ILE A 145 -1.24 -8.78 -4.09
CA ILE A 145 -1.22 -9.65 -5.27
C ILE A 145 -1.24 -8.82 -6.57
N LEU A 146 -2.08 -7.78 -6.63
CA LEU A 146 -2.18 -6.92 -7.81
C LEU A 146 -0.88 -6.15 -8.06
N LEU A 147 -0.25 -5.62 -7.03
CA LEU A 147 1.01 -4.88 -7.14
C LEU A 147 2.14 -5.81 -7.62
N SER A 148 2.26 -6.99 -7.01
CA SER A 148 3.25 -8.00 -7.42
C SER A 148 3.07 -8.42 -8.89
N ALA A 149 1.82 -8.68 -9.31
CA ALA A 149 1.52 -9.04 -10.69
C ALA A 149 1.81 -7.92 -11.69
N THR A 150 1.53 -6.68 -11.30
CA THR A 150 1.83 -5.51 -12.12
C THR A 150 3.33 -5.35 -12.31
N ASN A 151 4.11 -5.44 -11.24
CA ASN A 151 5.57 -5.35 -11.28
C ASN A 151 6.18 -6.48 -12.12
N ALA A 152 5.70 -7.72 -11.95
CA ALA A 152 6.14 -8.84 -12.78
C ALA A 152 5.83 -8.62 -14.27
N SER A 153 4.63 -8.09 -14.58
CA SER A 153 4.23 -7.77 -15.95
C SER A 153 5.11 -6.67 -16.57
N LEU A 154 5.42 -5.62 -15.83
CA LEU A 154 6.30 -4.54 -16.28
C LEU A 154 7.70 -5.08 -16.57
N THR A 155 8.28 -5.85 -15.65
CA THR A 155 9.61 -6.45 -15.80
C THR A 155 9.69 -7.38 -17.01
N VAL A 156 8.67 -8.23 -17.21
CA VAL A 156 8.63 -9.13 -18.38
C VAL A 156 8.48 -8.32 -19.68
N ASN A 157 7.64 -7.29 -19.68
CA ASN A 157 7.44 -6.42 -20.85
C ASN A 157 8.73 -5.70 -21.25
N GLU A 158 9.50 -5.18 -20.30
CA GLU A 158 10.81 -4.56 -20.56
C GLU A 158 11.78 -5.56 -21.20
N GLN A 159 11.88 -6.75 -20.64
CA GLN A 159 12.75 -7.79 -21.19
C GLN A 159 12.37 -8.21 -22.62
N ILE A 160 11.06 -8.29 -22.90
CA ILE A 160 10.56 -8.58 -24.25
C ILE A 160 10.93 -7.45 -25.23
N LYS A 161 10.78 -6.19 -24.80
CA LYS A 161 11.18 -5.03 -25.59
C LYS A 161 12.67 -5.05 -25.92
N ILE A 162 13.53 -5.27 -24.91
CA ILE A 162 14.97 -5.37 -25.08
C ILE A 162 15.34 -6.47 -26.07
N GLN A 163 14.77 -7.67 -25.94
CA GLN A 163 15.03 -8.79 -26.85
C GLN A 163 14.59 -8.50 -28.30
N ARG A 164 13.56 -7.68 -28.50
CA ARG A 164 13.07 -7.31 -29.84
C ARG A 164 13.85 -6.17 -30.48
N MET A 165 14.45 -5.29 -29.68
CA MET A 165 15.22 -4.15 -30.18
C MET A 165 16.56 -4.54 -30.84
N GLY A 166 17.04 -5.77 -30.66
CA GLY A 166 18.24 -6.28 -31.34
C GLY A 166 19.54 -5.89 -30.62
N ASN A 167 20.68 -6.14 -31.23
CA ASN A 167 22.06 -6.17 -30.70
C ASN A 167 22.59 -4.88 -30.05
N THR A 168 21.87 -4.32 -29.07
CA THR A 168 22.35 -3.22 -28.25
C THR A 168 22.96 -3.76 -26.95
N THR A 169 23.83 -2.99 -26.31
CA THR A 169 24.37 -3.35 -24.99
C THR A 169 23.26 -3.21 -23.95
N GLN A 170 23.21 -4.12 -22.96
CA GLN A 170 22.22 -4.11 -21.90
C GLN A 170 22.01 -2.70 -21.28
N ARG A 171 23.09 -1.96 -21.10
CA ARG A 171 23.06 -0.59 -20.59
C ARG A 171 22.40 0.42 -21.55
N GLN A 172 22.54 0.21 -22.86
CA GLN A 172 21.85 1.05 -23.88
C GLN A 172 20.36 0.74 -23.93
N ASP A 173 20.01 -0.53 -23.69
CA ASP A 173 18.63 -0.99 -23.65
C ASP A 173 17.91 -0.44 -22.39
N GLU A 174 18.57 -0.45 -21.23
CA GLU A 174 18.09 0.15 -19.99
C GLU A 174 17.85 1.67 -20.17
N VAL A 175 18.81 2.40 -20.72
CA VAL A 175 18.68 3.83 -20.96
C VAL A 175 17.60 4.17 -21.99
N SER A 176 17.41 3.32 -23.02
CA SER A 176 16.38 3.56 -24.04
C SER A 176 14.97 3.22 -23.60
N THR A 177 14.82 2.27 -22.65
CA THR A 177 13.54 1.81 -22.12
C THR A 177 13.08 2.64 -20.91
N ALA A 178 14.03 3.07 -20.08
CA ALA A 178 13.82 3.93 -18.92
C ALA A 178 14.93 4.99 -18.86
N PRO A 179 14.87 6.06 -19.70
CA PRO A 179 15.88 7.10 -19.75
C PRO A 179 15.99 7.92 -18.44
N ILE A 180 14.99 7.81 -17.59
CA ILE A 180 14.98 8.39 -16.24
C ILE A 180 14.80 7.24 -15.26
N GLU A 181 15.87 6.91 -14.55
CA GLU A 181 15.82 6.02 -13.41
C GLU A 181 15.35 6.83 -12.19
N TYR A 182 14.38 6.29 -11.48
CA TYR A 182 13.97 6.86 -10.19
C TYR A 182 14.22 5.81 -9.10
N GLU A 183 14.75 6.26 -8.02
CA GLU A 183 14.88 5.49 -6.79
C GLU A 183 13.84 6.01 -5.81
N ASP A 184 12.95 5.14 -5.36
CA ASP A 184 11.98 5.49 -4.32
C ASP A 184 12.64 5.32 -2.96
N ILE A 185 13.00 6.45 -2.35
CA ILE A 185 13.60 6.47 -1.03
C ILE A 185 12.54 6.93 -0.04
N SER A 186 11.94 5.99 0.65
CA SER A 186 10.98 6.25 1.73
C SER A 186 11.71 6.80 2.96
N LEU A 187 11.88 8.13 3.02
CA LEU A 187 12.58 8.82 4.11
C LEU A 187 11.81 8.78 5.43
N PHE A 188 10.50 8.82 5.37
CA PHE A 188 9.63 8.94 6.55
C PHE A 188 8.79 7.69 6.84
N ASN A 189 8.68 6.78 5.90
CA ASN A 189 7.95 5.54 6.05
C ASN A 189 8.65 4.38 5.31
N PRO A 190 9.83 3.95 5.79
CA PRO A 190 10.64 2.94 5.10
C PRO A 190 9.99 1.56 5.04
N GLN A 191 8.89 1.34 5.78
CA GLN A 191 8.16 0.07 5.82
C GLN A 191 6.81 0.14 5.09
N ASP A 192 6.47 1.31 4.51
CA ASP A 192 5.16 1.60 3.91
C ASP A 192 3.97 1.27 4.82
N GLY A 193 4.24 1.19 6.13
CA GLY A 193 3.25 0.87 7.15
C GLY A 193 2.44 2.10 7.56
N PHE A 194 1.17 1.89 7.90
CA PHE A 194 0.27 2.96 8.33
C PHE A 194 0.71 3.58 9.67
N ALA A 195 1.33 2.77 10.54
CA ALA A 195 1.87 3.23 11.82
C ALA A 195 2.95 4.31 11.64
N SER A 196 3.87 4.13 10.70
CA SER A 196 4.93 5.11 10.40
C SER A 196 4.39 6.39 9.76
N PHE A 197 3.24 6.32 9.09
CA PHE A 197 2.55 7.49 8.55
C PHE A 197 1.89 8.32 9.65
N LEU A 198 1.29 7.68 10.67
CA LEU A 198 0.59 8.35 11.76
C LEU A 198 1.54 8.95 12.82
N ILE A 199 2.69 8.34 13.02
CA ILE A 199 3.68 8.78 14.01
C ILE A 199 5.01 9.00 13.26
N PRO A 200 5.19 10.16 12.62
CA PRO A 200 6.46 10.51 12.02
C PRO A 200 7.52 10.62 13.12
N ALA A 201 8.67 10.02 12.88
CA ALA A 201 9.81 10.01 13.79
C ALA A 201 10.44 11.41 13.95
#